data_6c6acb64c0544a34bb9ccc40def3c30c
#
_entry.id   6c6acb64c0544a34bb9ccc40def3c30c
#
_cell.length_a   1.000
_cell.length_b   1.000
_cell.length_c   1.000
_cell.angle_alpha   90.00
_cell.angle_beta   90.00
_cell.angle_gamma   90.00
#
_symmetry.space_group_name_H-M   'P 1'
#
loop_
_entity.id
_entity.type
_entity.pdbx_description
1 polymer ?
#
loop_
_entity_poly.entity_id
_entity_poly.type
_entity_poly.pdbx_seq_one_letter_code
_entity_poly.pdbx_strand_id
1 'polypeptide(L)'
;MTIRRALFLLLATTVFAVTTFLAWGRPEPQANAMTFFVTSAGPGNGANLGGLAGADAQCQKLAMAVGAGNRTWRAYLSANPMGQPAVNARDRIGRGPWVNVKGARIAANVDDLHSDKNGMTKDTNLTEKGETVKGVGDTPNTHDMLTGSQADGRAFTDGMDHTC
;
A
#
# COMPACT_ATOMS: atom_id res chain seq x y z
N MET A 1 -27.96 89.54 3.69
CA MET A 1 -27.50 88.66 4.80
C MET A 1 -27.71 87.22 4.34
N THR A 2 -26.62 86.57 3.78
CA THR A 2 -26.74 85.38 3.03
C THR A 2 -25.96 84.28 3.76
N ILE A 3 -26.64 83.30 4.32
CA ILE A 3 -26.06 82.17 5.08
C ILE A 3 -25.71 81.10 4.09
N ARG A 4 -24.37 80.82 3.94
CA ARG A 4 -23.85 79.69 3.17
C ARG A 4 -23.93 78.45 4.03
N ARG A 5 -24.66 77.46 3.58
CA ARG A 5 -24.71 76.14 4.17
C ARG A 5 -23.55 75.31 3.53
N ALA A 6 -22.59 74.95 4.33
CA ALA A 6 -21.52 73.97 3.95
C ALA A 6 -22.04 72.55 4.11
N LEU A 7 -22.02 71.79 2.98
CA LEU A 7 -22.42 70.38 2.95
C LEU A 7 -21.16 69.55 3.18
N PHE A 8 -21.02 68.87 4.33
CA PHE A 8 -19.96 67.90 4.59
C PHE A 8 -20.33 66.55 3.97
N LEU A 9 -19.64 66.14 2.93
CA LEU A 9 -19.68 64.77 2.42
C LEU A 9 -18.78 63.89 3.29
N LEU A 10 -19.36 62.98 4.05
CA LEU A 10 -18.65 61.90 4.73
C LEU A 10 -18.46 60.76 3.71
N LEU A 11 -17.18 60.58 3.26
CA LEU A 11 -16.80 59.38 2.53
C LEU A 11 -16.58 58.25 3.55
N ALA A 12 -17.48 57.29 3.57
CA ALA A 12 -17.31 56.04 4.31
C ALA A 12 -16.46 55.05 3.44
N THR A 13 -15.19 54.93 3.74
CA THR A 13 -14.32 53.92 3.14
C THR A 13 -14.54 52.56 3.85
N THR A 14 -15.30 51.67 3.23
CA THR A 14 -15.44 50.30 3.66
C THR A 14 -14.18 49.51 3.28
N VAL A 15 -13.34 49.21 4.26
CA VAL A 15 -12.21 48.32 4.12
C VAL A 15 -12.76 46.88 4.08
N PHE A 16 -12.72 46.25 2.90
CA PHE A 16 -13.01 44.84 2.72
C PHE A 16 -11.75 44.06 3.17
N ALA A 17 -11.78 43.51 4.36
CA ALA A 17 -10.74 42.56 4.82
C ALA A 17 -10.96 41.23 4.09
N VAL A 18 -10.17 40.98 3.06
CA VAL A 18 -10.09 39.66 2.41
C VAL A 18 -9.30 38.73 3.34
N THR A 19 -10.00 37.96 4.15
CA THR A 19 -9.41 36.85 4.91
C THR A 19 -9.10 35.71 3.95
N THR A 20 -7.85 35.64 3.49
CA THR A 20 -7.33 34.45 2.79
C THR A 20 -7.25 33.32 3.80
N PHE A 21 -8.21 32.40 3.78
CA PHE A 21 -8.10 31.10 4.42
C PHE A 21 -6.98 30.34 3.71
N LEU A 22 -5.79 30.31 4.31
CA LEU A 22 -4.78 29.31 3.99
C LEU A 22 -5.36 27.94 4.37
N ALA A 23 -5.93 27.26 3.39
CA ALA A 23 -6.26 25.85 3.51
C ALA A 23 -4.95 25.11 3.77
N TRP A 24 -4.67 24.79 5.02
CA TRP A 24 -3.63 23.84 5.38
C TRP A 24 -4.09 22.51 4.79
N GLY A 25 -3.53 22.17 3.62
CA GLY A 25 -3.78 20.90 2.99
C GLY A 25 -3.46 19.81 4.00
N ARG A 26 -4.47 19.05 4.40
CA ARG A 26 -4.22 17.78 5.08
C ARG A 26 -3.26 17.00 4.19
N PRO A 27 -2.16 16.44 4.72
CA PRO A 27 -1.36 15.54 3.92
C PRO A 27 -2.30 14.44 3.41
N GLU A 28 -2.44 14.37 2.09
CA GLU A 28 -3.14 13.25 1.44
C GLU A 28 -2.51 11.96 1.97
N PRO A 29 -3.32 10.94 2.29
CA PRO A 29 -2.79 9.65 2.70
C PRO A 29 -1.76 9.20 1.67
N GLN A 30 -0.56 8.82 2.11
CA GLN A 30 0.56 8.43 1.24
C GLN A 30 0.31 7.11 0.46
N ALA A 31 -0.93 6.71 0.32
CA ALA A 31 -1.35 5.56 -0.49
C ALA A 31 -0.73 5.58 -1.90
N ASN A 32 -0.52 6.75 -2.48
CA ASN A 32 0.13 6.91 -3.79
C ASN A 32 1.63 6.57 -3.80
N ALA A 33 2.30 6.57 -2.65
CA ALA A 33 3.70 6.18 -2.53
C ALA A 33 3.88 4.70 -2.18
N MET A 34 2.82 4.05 -1.67
CA MET A 34 2.84 2.65 -1.26
C MET A 34 3.13 1.73 -2.46
N THR A 35 4.11 0.83 -2.30
CA THR A 35 4.46 -0.20 -3.28
C THR A 35 4.53 -1.59 -2.64
N PHE A 36 4.21 -1.70 -1.35
CA PHE A 36 4.15 -2.93 -0.58
C PHE A 36 3.06 -2.84 0.48
N PHE A 37 2.32 -3.92 0.65
CA PHE A 37 1.45 -4.14 1.80
C PHE A 37 1.26 -5.64 2.05
N VAL A 38 0.83 -5.98 3.25
CA VAL A 38 0.31 -7.29 3.59
C VAL A 38 -1.21 -7.24 3.50
N THR A 39 -1.84 -8.22 2.88
CA THR A 39 -3.30 -8.19 2.68
C THR A 39 -4.04 -8.23 4.02
N SER A 40 -4.99 -7.30 4.23
CA SER A 40 -5.82 -7.28 5.44
C SER A 40 -6.88 -8.38 5.47
N ALA A 41 -7.19 -8.96 4.32
CA ALA A 41 -8.19 -10.02 4.16
C ALA A 41 -7.87 -10.90 2.96
N GLY A 42 -8.11 -12.19 3.11
CA GLY A 42 -8.13 -13.13 1.99
C GLY A 42 -9.39 -13.01 1.14
N PRO A 43 -9.49 -13.77 0.04
CA PRO A 43 -10.68 -13.79 -0.83
C PRO A 43 -11.91 -14.46 -0.19
N GLY A 44 -11.75 -15.09 0.98
CA GLY A 44 -12.84 -15.76 1.68
C GLY A 44 -13.11 -17.19 1.22
N ASN A 45 -12.25 -17.78 0.44
CA ASN A 45 -12.38 -19.14 -0.12
C ASN A 45 -11.23 -20.07 0.31
N GLY A 46 -10.80 -19.95 1.57
CA GLY A 46 -9.67 -20.70 2.12
C GLY A 46 -8.38 -20.42 1.34
N ALA A 47 -7.62 -21.46 1.05
CA ALA A 47 -6.40 -21.39 0.27
C ALA A 47 -6.64 -21.29 -1.27
N ASN A 48 -7.86 -21.43 -1.73
CA ASN A 48 -8.18 -21.31 -3.16
C ASN A 48 -8.21 -19.83 -3.56
N LEU A 49 -7.07 -19.34 -4.00
CA LEU A 49 -6.89 -17.95 -4.45
C LEU A 49 -7.31 -17.74 -5.92
N GLY A 50 -7.68 -18.80 -6.66
CA GLY A 50 -7.89 -18.73 -8.11
C GLY A 50 -6.58 -18.62 -8.89
N GLY A 51 -5.52 -19.25 -8.39
CA GLY A 51 -4.17 -19.20 -8.93
C GLY A 51 -3.52 -17.81 -8.81
N LEU A 52 -2.42 -17.62 -9.52
CA LEU A 52 -1.69 -16.33 -9.49
C LEU A 52 -2.54 -15.15 -9.94
N ALA A 53 -3.40 -15.35 -10.94
CA ALA A 53 -4.26 -14.29 -11.47
C ALA A 53 -5.33 -13.85 -10.44
N GLY A 54 -5.95 -14.79 -9.75
CA GLY A 54 -6.92 -14.48 -8.69
C GLY A 54 -6.29 -13.80 -7.49
N ALA A 55 -5.08 -14.24 -7.10
CA ALA A 55 -4.31 -13.59 -6.04
C ALA A 55 -3.91 -12.15 -6.41
N ASP A 56 -3.47 -11.91 -7.65
CA ASP A 56 -3.18 -10.55 -8.15
C ASP A 56 -4.42 -9.67 -8.13
N ALA A 57 -5.57 -10.21 -8.56
CA ALA A 57 -6.83 -9.49 -8.54
C ALA A 57 -7.26 -9.11 -7.11
N GLN A 58 -7.02 -9.97 -6.12
CA GLN A 58 -7.28 -9.66 -4.72
C GLN A 58 -6.37 -8.52 -4.21
N CYS A 59 -5.07 -8.57 -4.51
CA CYS A 59 -4.15 -7.48 -4.17
C CYS A 59 -4.57 -6.17 -4.84
N GLN A 60 -4.93 -6.20 -6.11
CA GLN A 60 -5.43 -5.04 -6.85
C GLN A 60 -6.71 -4.47 -6.22
N LYS A 61 -7.66 -5.31 -5.84
CA LYS A 61 -8.92 -4.93 -5.19
C LYS A 61 -8.67 -4.23 -3.86
N LEU A 62 -7.80 -4.77 -3.01
CA LEU A 62 -7.47 -4.19 -1.72
C LEU A 62 -6.76 -2.84 -1.88
N ALA A 63 -5.83 -2.73 -2.82
CA ALA A 63 -5.16 -1.48 -3.14
C ALA A 63 -6.13 -0.41 -3.66
N MET A 64 -7.09 -0.78 -4.52
CA MET A 64 -8.14 0.13 -4.99
C MET A 64 -8.99 0.67 -3.85
N ALA A 65 -9.31 -0.14 -2.86
CA ALA A 65 -10.14 0.25 -1.72
C ALA A 65 -9.53 1.36 -0.87
N VAL A 66 -8.20 1.54 -0.94
CA VAL A 66 -7.46 2.59 -0.21
C VAL A 66 -6.88 3.67 -1.14
N GLY A 67 -7.34 3.75 -2.39
CA GLY A 67 -6.92 4.78 -3.35
C GLY A 67 -5.56 4.52 -4.00
N ALA A 68 -4.97 3.32 -3.84
CA ALA A 68 -3.69 2.93 -4.44
C ALA A 68 -3.85 2.09 -5.72
N GLY A 69 -5.04 2.10 -6.33
CA GLY A 69 -5.38 1.25 -7.48
C GLY A 69 -4.78 1.69 -8.82
N ASN A 70 -4.10 2.83 -8.88
CA ASN A 70 -3.46 3.36 -10.09
C ASN A 70 -2.16 2.64 -10.49
N ARG A 71 -1.76 1.61 -9.72
CA ARG A 71 -0.61 0.75 -9.97
C ARG A 71 -1.08 -0.67 -10.26
N THR A 72 -0.24 -1.47 -10.93
CA THR A 72 -0.43 -2.91 -11.05
C THR A 72 0.11 -3.59 -9.79
N TRP A 73 -0.77 -4.25 -9.07
CA TRP A 73 -0.42 -5.01 -7.87
C TRP A 73 -0.30 -6.50 -8.20
N ARG A 74 0.73 -7.12 -7.65
CA ARG A 74 0.98 -8.55 -7.80
C ARG A 74 1.19 -9.20 -6.44
N ALA A 75 0.58 -10.35 -6.26
CA ALA A 75 0.80 -11.15 -5.07
C ALA A 75 2.22 -11.73 -5.06
N TYR A 76 2.86 -11.69 -3.91
CA TYR A 76 4.14 -12.38 -3.70
C TYR A 76 3.86 -13.88 -3.56
N LEU A 77 3.75 -14.57 -4.67
CA LEU A 77 3.46 -16.01 -4.75
C LEU A 77 4.32 -16.66 -5.82
N SER A 78 4.86 -17.83 -5.50
CA SER A 78 5.40 -18.76 -6.48
C SER A 78 4.33 -19.80 -6.84
N ALA A 79 4.45 -20.40 -8.02
CA ALA A 79 3.63 -21.51 -8.45
C ALA A 79 4.51 -22.52 -9.21
N ASN A 80 4.20 -23.80 -9.05
CA ASN A 80 4.86 -24.89 -9.77
C ASN A 80 3.76 -25.81 -10.36
N PRO A 81 3.01 -25.32 -11.38
CA PRO A 81 1.93 -26.11 -11.95
C PRO A 81 2.48 -27.30 -12.72
N MET A 82 1.85 -28.45 -12.54
CA MET A 82 2.26 -29.71 -13.17
C MET A 82 2.37 -29.56 -14.70
N GLY A 83 3.50 -29.97 -15.27
CA GLY A 83 3.73 -29.94 -16.71
C GLY A 83 4.01 -28.54 -17.30
N GLN A 84 4.19 -27.53 -16.46
CA GLN A 84 4.55 -26.19 -16.90
C GLN A 84 5.79 -25.67 -16.16
N PRO A 85 6.49 -24.67 -16.70
CA PRO A 85 7.59 -24.03 -15.97
C PRO A 85 7.13 -23.41 -14.67
N ALA A 86 7.96 -23.54 -13.63
CA ALA A 86 7.71 -22.90 -12.35
C ALA A 86 7.72 -21.35 -12.51
N VAL A 87 6.87 -20.69 -11.76
CA VAL A 87 6.80 -19.24 -11.67
C VAL A 87 7.33 -18.81 -10.32
N ASN A 88 8.39 -18.02 -10.29
CA ASN A 88 8.99 -17.53 -9.06
C ASN A 88 8.35 -16.20 -8.63
N ALA A 89 8.08 -16.03 -7.34
CA ALA A 89 7.58 -14.77 -6.81
C ALA A 89 8.54 -13.61 -7.14
N ARG A 90 9.85 -13.81 -6.94
CA ARG A 90 10.87 -12.79 -7.19
C ARG A 90 10.91 -12.24 -8.61
N ASP A 91 10.50 -13.04 -9.59
CA ASP A 91 10.56 -12.65 -11.01
C ASP A 91 9.32 -11.87 -11.46
N ARG A 92 8.21 -11.93 -10.68
CA ARG A 92 6.93 -11.33 -11.04
C ARG A 92 6.57 -10.06 -10.27
N ILE A 93 7.21 -9.78 -9.15
CA ILE A 93 6.88 -8.65 -8.26
C ILE A 93 7.51 -7.31 -8.67
N GLY A 94 8.30 -7.28 -9.73
CA GLY A 94 9.02 -6.07 -10.18
C GLY A 94 10.41 -5.94 -9.53
N ARG A 95 10.94 -4.73 -9.52
CA ARG A 95 12.35 -4.47 -9.12
C ARG A 95 12.49 -3.68 -7.83
N GLY A 96 11.38 -3.21 -7.24
CA GLY A 96 11.40 -2.31 -6.10
C GLY A 96 11.62 -0.83 -6.50
N PRO A 97 11.89 0.08 -5.58
CA PRO A 97 11.87 -0.19 -4.14
C PRO A 97 10.45 -0.51 -3.61
N TRP A 98 10.40 -1.24 -2.51
CA TRP A 98 9.15 -1.52 -1.82
C TRP A 98 9.05 -0.66 -0.57
N VAL A 99 7.90 0.03 -0.46
CA VAL A 99 7.61 1.01 0.60
C VAL A 99 6.19 0.76 1.09
N ASN A 100 6.01 0.72 2.40
CA ASN A 100 4.67 0.56 2.98
C ASN A 100 3.88 1.87 2.96
N VAL A 101 2.62 1.83 3.36
CA VAL A 101 1.71 2.98 3.36
C VAL A 101 2.17 4.15 4.24
N LYS A 102 3.03 3.90 5.24
CA LYS A 102 3.62 4.94 6.11
C LYS A 102 4.95 5.47 5.59
N GLY A 103 5.39 5.05 4.41
CA GLY A 103 6.64 5.49 3.80
C GLY A 103 7.89 4.75 4.29
N ALA A 104 7.75 3.73 5.14
CA ALA A 104 8.88 2.92 5.56
C ALA A 104 9.33 2.00 4.43
N ARG A 105 10.62 2.01 4.13
CA ARG A 105 11.20 1.17 3.09
C ARG A 105 11.34 -0.26 3.60
N ILE A 106 10.75 -1.19 2.87
CA ILE A 106 10.83 -2.64 3.12
C ILE A 106 12.08 -3.22 2.46
N ALA A 107 12.32 -2.85 1.20
CA ALA A 107 13.51 -3.26 0.46
C ALA A 107 13.82 -2.30 -0.68
N ALA A 108 15.09 -2.16 -1.04
CA ALA A 108 15.53 -1.32 -2.14
C ALA A 108 15.38 -2.02 -3.51
N ASN A 109 15.56 -3.31 -3.55
CA ASN A 109 15.53 -4.14 -4.76
C ASN A 109 15.24 -5.61 -4.40
N VAL A 110 15.18 -6.48 -5.40
CA VAL A 110 14.86 -7.91 -5.24
C VAL A 110 15.86 -8.62 -4.32
N ASP A 111 17.14 -8.36 -4.45
CA ASP A 111 18.16 -9.02 -3.64
C ASP A 111 18.12 -8.56 -2.18
N ASP A 112 17.85 -7.28 -1.96
CA ASP A 112 17.65 -6.72 -0.63
C ASP A 112 16.39 -7.32 0.05
N LEU A 113 15.30 -7.50 -0.71
CA LEU A 113 14.06 -8.11 -0.21
C LEU A 113 14.30 -9.55 0.30
N HIS A 114 15.15 -10.31 -0.36
CA HIS A 114 15.45 -11.71 -0.05
C HIS A 114 16.71 -11.89 0.81
N SER A 115 17.19 -10.82 1.43
CA SER A 115 18.32 -10.83 2.36
C SER A 115 17.84 -10.71 3.81
N ASP A 116 18.73 -10.95 4.74
CA ASP A 116 18.55 -10.69 6.17
C ASP A 116 18.54 -9.19 6.54
N LYS A 117 18.78 -8.31 5.55
CA LYS A 117 18.84 -6.86 5.70
C LYS A 117 17.54 -6.15 5.29
N ASN A 118 16.53 -6.90 4.82
CA ASN A 118 15.24 -6.32 4.49
C ASN A 118 14.60 -5.66 5.72
N GLY A 119 13.74 -4.68 5.47
CA GLY A 119 13.06 -3.92 6.52
C GLY A 119 11.77 -4.57 7.04
N MET A 120 11.56 -5.86 6.83
CA MET A 120 10.35 -6.57 7.28
C MET A 120 10.40 -6.83 8.79
N THR A 121 9.57 -6.14 9.53
CA THR A 121 9.40 -6.30 10.98
C THR A 121 7.91 -6.26 11.32
N LYS A 122 7.55 -6.56 12.57
CA LYS A 122 6.16 -6.42 13.03
C LYS A 122 5.60 -4.99 12.81
N ASP A 123 6.45 -3.97 12.95
CA ASP A 123 6.04 -2.56 12.85
C ASP A 123 5.98 -2.05 11.41
N THR A 124 6.67 -2.70 10.49
CA THR A 124 6.75 -2.29 9.08
C THR A 124 5.89 -3.13 8.15
N ASN A 125 5.54 -4.36 8.53
CA ASN A 125 4.60 -5.22 7.81
C ASN A 125 3.17 -4.75 8.06
N LEU A 126 2.77 -3.74 7.30
CA LEU A 126 1.46 -3.11 7.43
C LEU A 126 0.51 -3.60 6.35
N THR A 127 -0.77 -3.64 6.69
CA THR A 127 -1.83 -3.85 5.71
C THR A 127 -1.94 -2.66 4.76
N GLU A 128 -2.71 -2.80 3.67
CA GLU A 128 -3.01 -1.69 2.78
C GLU A 128 -3.67 -0.50 3.49
N LYS A 129 -4.30 -0.75 4.67
CA LYS A 129 -4.93 0.27 5.51
C LYS A 129 -3.97 0.91 6.52
N GLY A 130 -2.72 0.42 6.60
CA GLY A 130 -1.73 0.89 7.58
C GLY A 130 -1.85 0.27 8.97
N GLU A 131 -2.60 -0.82 9.09
CA GLU A 131 -2.74 -1.60 10.33
C GLU A 131 -1.58 -2.58 10.45
N THR A 132 -1.10 -2.81 11.66
CA THR A 132 -0.09 -3.84 11.95
C THR A 132 -0.69 -5.23 11.78
N VAL A 133 0.02 -6.11 11.07
CA VAL A 133 -0.35 -7.53 10.97
C VAL A 133 -0.13 -8.20 12.32
N LYS A 134 -1.14 -8.88 12.81
CA LYS A 134 -1.08 -9.59 14.08
C LYS A 134 -0.17 -10.81 13.97
N GLY A 135 0.79 -10.92 14.88
CA GLY A 135 1.81 -11.94 14.87
C GLY A 135 1.99 -12.61 16.25
N VAL A 136 3.19 -13.08 16.51
CA VAL A 136 3.54 -13.74 17.78
C VAL A 136 3.13 -12.87 18.96
N GLY A 137 2.36 -13.44 19.88
CA GLY A 137 1.82 -12.78 21.07
C GLY A 137 0.47 -12.08 20.86
N ASP A 138 -0.03 -11.99 19.65
CA ASP A 138 -1.35 -11.41 19.36
C ASP A 138 -2.44 -12.50 19.26
N THR A 139 -3.69 -12.11 19.47
CA THR A 139 -4.86 -12.97 19.28
C THR A 139 -5.87 -12.26 18.37
N PRO A 140 -6.29 -12.88 17.22
CA PRO A 140 -5.66 -14.06 16.60
C PRO A 140 -4.26 -13.76 16.08
N ASN A 141 -3.42 -14.79 15.95
CA ASN A 141 -2.16 -14.71 15.22
C ASN A 141 -2.46 -14.95 13.73
N THR A 142 -2.05 -14.04 12.86
CA THR A 142 -2.36 -14.05 11.42
C THR A 142 -1.14 -13.80 10.54
N HIS A 143 0.08 -13.98 11.06
CA HIS A 143 1.30 -13.62 10.33
C HIS A 143 1.78 -14.71 9.37
N ASP A 144 1.26 -15.93 9.47
CA ASP A 144 1.68 -17.03 8.60
C ASP A 144 1.05 -16.88 7.21
N MET A 145 1.89 -16.64 6.22
CA MET A 145 1.46 -16.43 4.84
C MET A 145 2.06 -17.48 3.94
N LEU A 146 1.19 -18.31 3.37
CA LEU A 146 1.60 -19.33 2.42
C LEU A 146 1.93 -18.65 1.08
N THR A 147 3.20 -18.67 0.69
CA THR A 147 3.67 -18.01 -0.53
C THR A 147 4.09 -18.99 -1.63
N GLY A 148 4.21 -20.28 -1.32
CA GLY A 148 4.78 -21.27 -2.23
C GLY A 148 6.23 -20.96 -2.63
N SER A 149 6.92 -20.10 -1.84
CA SER A 149 8.25 -19.61 -2.17
C SER A 149 9.29 -20.04 -1.13
N GLN A 150 10.46 -20.36 -1.60
CA GLN A 150 11.65 -20.45 -0.76
C GLN A 150 12.08 -19.05 -0.27
N ALA A 151 13.02 -19.00 0.67
CA ALA A 151 13.51 -17.74 1.23
C ALA A 151 14.10 -16.77 0.19
N ASP A 152 14.60 -17.29 -0.92
CA ASP A 152 15.14 -16.50 -2.03
C ASP A 152 14.08 -16.08 -3.06
N GLY A 153 12.80 -16.36 -2.81
CA GLY A 153 11.67 -16.00 -3.66
C GLY A 153 11.44 -16.91 -4.86
N ARG A 154 12.11 -18.07 -4.92
CA ARG A 154 11.89 -19.07 -5.98
C ARG A 154 10.87 -20.11 -5.55
N ALA A 155 10.22 -20.74 -6.52
CA ALA A 155 9.39 -21.90 -6.31
C ALA A 155 10.23 -23.09 -5.82
N PHE A 156 9.59 -24.00 -5.08
CA PHE A 156 10.19 -25.27 -4.74
C PHE A 156 10.33 -26.15 -5.99
N THR A 157 11.38 -26.97 -6.03
CA THR A 157 11.70 -27.85 -7.17
C THR A 157 11.83 -29.33 -6.76
N ASP A 158 11.30 -29.68 -5.58
CA ASP A 158 11.37 -31.03 -5.00
C ASP A 158 10.27 -31.99 -5.52
N GLY A 159 9.42 -31.52 -6.44
CA GLY A 159 8.33 -32.28 -7.03
C GLY A 159 7.07 -32.33 -6.17
N MET A 160 7.06 -31.69 -5.01
CA MET A 160 5.87 -31.56 -4.16
C MET A 160 5.12 -30.26 -4.46
N ASP A 161 3.81 -30.28 -4.21
CA ASP A 161 2.98 -29.07 -4.32
C ASP A 161 3.10 -28.24 -3.03
N HIS A 162 3.74 -27.08 -3.14
CA HIS A 162 3.87 -26.09 -2.08
C HIS A 162 2.96 -24.86 -2.32
N THR A 163 2.04 -24.95 -3.26
CA THR A 163 1.18 -23.83 -3.68
C THR A 163 -0.21 -23.89 -3.04
N CYS A 164 -0.92 -22.78 -3.10
CA CYS A 164 -2.30 -22.66 -2.60
C CYS A 164 -3.30 -22.88 -3.72
#